data_936f443af3a22842f11852d471877e51
#
_entry.id   936f443af3a22842f11852d471877e51
#
_cell.length_a   1.000
_cell.length_b   1.000
_cell.length_c   1.000
_cell.angle_alpha   90.00
_cell.angle_beta   90.00
_cell.angle_gamma   90.00
#
_symmetry.space_group_name_H-M   'P 1'
#
loop_
_entity.id
_entity.type
_entity.pdbx_description
1 polymer ?
#
loop_
_entity_poly.entity_id
_entity_poly.type
_entity_poly.pdbx_seq_one_letter_code
_entity_poly.pdbx_strand_id
1 'polypeptide(L)'
;MGEGHMIDCKPDKADRVDAAGLQAFVSRIISDHAGKEIIYLCIGTDRSTGDSLGPLVGSLLEERGVAGVMGTLRIPCDANTLPRLAQTLPDDAIIVAIDACLGRAESVGLFLASRGPLVPARSVNGGFGAIGTYSIAGVVNENSLKPYWTLQSTSLYRVMRMAGEIADAIASAVARQASQYFKSNAERMGAYE
;
A
#
# COMPACT_ATOMS: atom_id res chain seq x y z
N MET A 1 -15.97 -17.67 -23.90
CA MET A 1 -16.14 -16.20 -23.96
C MET A 1 -16.38 -15.77 -22.52
N GLY A 2 -15.35 -15.42 -21.80
CA GLY A 2 -15.42 -14.97 -20.42
C GLY A 2 -15.43 -13.45 -20.41
N GLU A 3 -16.54 -12.87 -20.06
CA GLU A 3 -16.67 -11.44 -19.81
C GLU A 3 -15.76 -11.08 -18.63
N GLY A 4 -14.67 -10.39 -18.91
CA GLY A 4 -13.80 -9.80 -17.91
C GLY A 4 -14.57 -8.70 -17.17
N HIS A 5 -15.17 -9.06 -16.06
CA HIS A 5 -15.78 -8.10 -15.15
C HIS A 5 -14.68 -7.25 -14.55
N MET A 6 -14.67 -6.00 -14.95
CA MET A 6 -13.81 -4.95 -14.46
C MET A 6 -14.10 -4.71 -12.98
N ILE A 7 -13.09 -4.85 -12.15
CA ILE A 7 -13.23 -4.50 -10.73
C ILE A 7 -13.22 -3.00 -10.64
N ASP A 8 -14.40 -2.48 -10.41
CA ASP A 8 -14.58 -1.15 -9.88
C ASP A 8 -13.97 -1.16 -8.47
N CYS A 9 -12.80 -0.53 -8.28
CA CYS A 9 -12.31 -0.18 -6.96
C CYS A 9 -13.30 0.81 -6.35
N LYS A 10 -14.41 0.29 -5.84
CA LYS A 10 -15.30 0.98 -4.93
C LYS A 10 -15.06 0.46 -3.52
N PRO A 11 -14.14 1.03 -2.79
CA PRO A 11 -14.41 1.21 -1.39
C PRO A 11 -15.42 2.36 -1.34
N ASP A 12 -16.60 2.11 -0.83
CA ASP A 12 -17.67 3.12 -0.67
C ASP A 12 -17.25 4.35 0.16
N LYS A 13 -15.97 4.47 0.54
CA LYS A 13 -15.39 5.52 1.39
C LYS A 13 -13.88 5.75 1.19
N ALA A 14 -13.28 5.48 0.03
CA ALA A 14 -11.87 5.83 -0.17
C ALA A 14 -11.73 7.32 -0.53
N ASP A 15 -10.88 8.03 0.20
CA ASP A 15 -10.53 9.40 -0.11
C ASP A 15 -9.50 9.42 -1.24
N ARG A 16 -9.79 10.22 -2.27
CA ARG A 16 -8.83 10.49 -3.34
C ARG A 16 -7.88 11.59 -2.89
N VAL A 17 -6.60 11.26 -2.75
CA VAL A 17 -5.58 12.16 -2.20
C VAL A 17 -4.36 12.26 -3.11
N ASP A 18 -3.67 13.37 -3.04
CA ASP A 18 -2.33 13.57 -3.59
C ASP A 18 -1.23 13.10 -2.60
N ALA A 19 0.03 13.34 -2.92
CA ALA A 19 1.16 12.97 -2.06
C ALA A 19 1.08 13.61 -0.66
N ALA A 20 0.60 14.84 -0.54
CA ALA A 20 0.47 15.53 0.75
C ALA A 20 -0.65 14.91 1.59
N GLY A 21 -1.80 14.63 0.98
CA GLY A 21 -2.91 13.92 1.63
C GLY A 21 -2.53 12.50 2.03
N LEU A 22 -1.76 11.79 1.20
CA LEU A 22 -1.22 10.47 1.53
C LEU A 22 -0.29 10.54 2.75
N GLN A 23 0.61 11.53 2.80
CA GLN A 23 1.49 11.76 3.94
C GLN A 23 0.70 11.99 5.24
N ALA A 24 -0.37 12.77 5.19
CA ALA A 24 -1.23 13.02 6.34
C ALA A 24 -1.97 11.74 6.78
N PHE A 25 -2.49 10.97 5.82
CA PHE A 25 -3.17 9.69 6.07
C PHE A 25 -2.26 8.67 6.76
N VAL A 26 -1.05 8.45 6.21
CA VAL A 26 -0.06 7.52 6.80
C VAL A 26 0.40 7.98 8.18
N SER A 27 0.65 9.29 8.36
CA SER A 27 1.05 9.84 9.67
C SER A 27 -0.01 9.57 10.73
N ARG A 28 -1.29 9.66 10.38
CA ARG A 28 -2.40 9.34 11.28
C ARG A 28 -2.42 7.85 11.63
N ILE A 29 -2.29 6.95 10.66
CA ILE A 29 -2.23 5.51 10.93
C ILE A 29 -1.16 5.20 11.97
N ILE A 30 0.05 5.69 11.73
CA ILE A 30 1.21 5.40 12.60
C ILE A 30 1.01 5.99 14.01
N SER A 31 0.44 7.19 14.10
CA SER A 31 0.13 7.84 15.38
C SER A 31 -0.98 7.11 16.15
N ASP A 32 -2.08 6.74 15.48
CA ASP A 32 -3.22 6.06 16.10
C ASP A 32 -2.87 4.64 16.61
N HIS A 33 -1.82 4.06 16.06
CA HIS A 33 -1.36 2.70 16.38
C HIS A 33 0.04 2.67 16.98
N ALA A 34 0.43 3.73 17.72
CA ALA A 34 1.72 3.79 18.38
C ALA A 34 1.95 2.57 19.29
N GLY A 35 3.08 1.88 19.11
CA GLY A 35 3.43 0.67 19.86
C GLY A 35 2.79 -0.63 19.39
N LYS A 36 1.98 -0.60 18.32
CA LYS A 36 1.47 -1.81 17.64
C LYS A 36 2.36 -2.20 16.46
N GLU A 37 2.35 -3.48 16.13
CA GLU A 37 2.96 -3.97 14.92
C GLU A 37 2.17 -3.50 13.70
N ILE A 38 2.85 -2.87 12.74
CA ILE A 38 2.27 -2.45 11.46
C ILE A 38 2.95 -3.25 10.36
N ILE A 39 2.14 -3.93 9.53
CA ILE A 39 2.61 -4.68 8.38
C ILE A 39 2.18 -3.96 7.10
N TYR A 40 3.15 -3.65 6.24
CA TYR A 40 2.94 -3.07 4.91
C TYR A 40 2.87 -4.20 3.89
N LEU A 41 1.65 -4.59 3.53
CA LEU A 41 1.40 -5.66 2.56
C LEU A 41 1.35 -5.07 1.15
N CYS A 42 2.49 -5.15 0.45
CA CYS A 42 2.71 -4.58 -0.87
C CYS A 42 2.33 -5.61 -1.94
N ILE A 43 1.12 -5.49 -2.49
CA ILE A 43 0.53 -6.46 -3.40
C ILE A 43 0.91 -6.11 -4.84
N GLY A 44 1.21 -7.13 -5.65
CA GLY A 44 1.49 -6.97 -7.07
C GLY A 44 2.55 -7.93 -7.61
N THR A 45 3.03 -7.64 -8.82
CA THR A 45 4.04 -8.45 -9.52
C THR A 45 4.95 -7.58 -10.38
N ASP A 46 6.21 -7.94 -10.50
CA ASP A 46 7.20 -7.30 -11.37
C ASP A 46 7.02 -7.62 -12.86
N ARG A 47 6.12 -8.56 -13.19
CA ARG A 47 5.85 -9.01 -14.57
C ARG A 47 4.87 -8.11 -15.34
N SER A 48 4.35 -7.07 -14.71
CA SER A 48 3.43 -6.09 -15.28
C SER A 48 3.79 -4.71 -14.72
N THR A 49 4.06 -3.74 -15.57
CA THR A 49 4.56 -2.43 -15.12
C THR A 49 3.62 -1.75 -14.13
N GLY A 50 2.31 -1.73 -14.39
CA GLY A 50 1.34 -1.14 -13.47
C GLY A 50 1.30 -1.87 -12.13
N ASP A 51 1.26 -3.21 -12.18
CA ASP A 51 1.17 -4.06 -11.00
C ASP A 51 2.47 -4.09 -10.18
N SER A 52 3.57 -3.54 -10.70
CA SER A 52 4.84 -3.45 -9.96
C SER A 52 4.85 -2.36 -8.87
N LEU A 53 3.80 -1.55 -8.77
CA LEU A 53 3.71 -0.48 -7.76
C LEU A 53 3.94 -1.03 -6.34
N GLY A 54 3.17 -2.05 -5.93
CA GLY A 54 3.33 -2.65 -4.60
C GLY A 54 4.75 -3.19 -4.36
N PRO A 55 5.28 -4.10 -5.20
CA PRO A 55 6.64 -4.61 -5.08
C PRO A 55 7.73 -3.54 -5.06
N LEU A 56 7.59 -2.46 -5.84
CA LEU A 56 8.50 -1.31 -5.79
C LEU A 56 8.43 -0.59 -4.44
N VAL A 57 7.22 -0.33 -3.93
CA VAL A 57 7.05 0.26 -2.59
C VAL A 57 7.72 -0.61 -1.54
N GLY A 58 7.46 -1.93 -1.55
CA GLY A 58 8.06 -2.85 -0.59
C GLY A 58 9.58 -2.84 -0.63
N SER A 59 10.20 -2.87 -1.81
CA SER A 59 11.66 -2.79 -1.95
C SER A 59 12.22 -1.45 -1.44
N LEU A 60 11.57 -0.34 -1.76
CA LEU A 60 11.97 0.98 -1.27
C LEU A 60 11.82 1.11 0.26
N LEU A 61 10.83 0.47 0.87
CA LEU A 61 10.67 0.45 2.32
C LEU A 61 11.76 -0.39 3.00
N GLU A 62 12.12 -1.57 2.44
CA GLU A 62 13.26 -2.38 2.93
C GLU A 62 14.57 -1.57 2.86
N GLU A 63 14.85 -0.90 1.74
CA GLU A 63 16.04 -0.04 1.57
C GLU A 63 16.11 1.10 2.59
N ARG A 64 14.95 1.62 3.04
CA ARG A 64 14.84 2.66 4.07
C ARG A 64 14.82 2.10 5.50
N GLY A 65 14.97 0.80 5.68
CA GLY A 65 14.99 0.14 6.99
C GLY A 65 13.63 0.12 7.71
N VAL A 66 12.52 0.22 6.98
CA VAL A 66 11.19 0.08 7.54
C VAL A 66 10.90 -1.40 7.82
N ALA A 67 10.51 -1.71 9.04
CA ALA A 67 10.13 -3.07 9.44
C ALA A 67 8.70 -3.44 9.00
N GLY A 68 8.37 -4.75 9.00
CA GLY A 68 7.02 -5.23 8.73
C GLY A 68 6.62 -5.17 7.25
N VAL A 69 7.59 -5.24 6.32
CA VAL A 69 7.33 -5.20 4.88
C VAL A 69 7.12 -6.60 4.33
N MET A 70 6.05 -6.80 3.57
CA MET A 70 5.74 -8.02 2.83
C MET A 70 5.38 -7.70 1.38
N GLY A 71 6.04 -8.37 0.43
CA GLY A 71 5.88 -8.11 -1.00
C GLY A 71 6.88 -7.09 -1.54
N THR A 72 8.00 -7.60 -2.08
CA THR A 72 9.07 -6.79 -2.70
C THR A 72 9.30 -7.24 -4.12
N LEU A 73 10.16 -6.55 -4.88
CA LEU A 73 10.58 -7.01 -6.22
C LEU A 73 11.25 -8.39 -6.17
N ARG A 74 11.99 -8.67 -5.10
CA ARG A 74 12.69 -9.94 -4.90
C ARG A 74 11.73 -11.08 -4.52
N ILE A 75 10.69 -10.78 -3.72
CA ILE A 75 9.68 -11.74 -3.26
C ILE A 75 8.30 -11.07 -3.40
N PRO A 76 7.72 -11.06 -4.62
CA PRO A 76 6.44 -10.40 -4.85
C PRO A 76 5.28 -11.09 -4.12
N CYS A 77 4.35 -10.26 -3.63
CA CYS A 77 3.07 -10.71 -3.09
C CYS A 77 2.02 -10.65 -4.20
N ASP A 78 2.04 -11.63 -5.11
CA ASP A 78 1.12 -11.74 -6.23
C ASP A 78 -0.11 -12.60 -5.90
N ALA A 79 -1.02 -12.76 -6.86
CA ALA A 79 -2.24 -13.55 -6.69
C ALA A 79 -1.99 -15.02 -6.30
N ASN A 80 -0.81 -15.58 -6.57
CA ASN A 80 -0.47 -16.97 -6.23
C ASN A 80 0.08 -17.07 -4.79
N THR A 81 0.81 -16.06 -4.34
CA THR A 81 1.49 -16.04 -3.03
C THR A 81 0.63 -15.40 -1.93
N LEU A 82 -0.22 -14.42 -2.27
CA LEU A 82 -1.07 -13.69 -1.34
C LEU A 82 -1.93 -14.59 -0.43
N PRO A 83 -2.61 -15.66 -0.93
CA PRO A 83 -3.45 -16.51 -0.08
C PRO A 83 -2.67 -17.18 1.07
N ARG A 84 -1.42 -17.58 0.80
CA ARG A 84 -0.55 -18.19 1.79
C ARG A 84 0.04 -17.15 2.74
N LEU A 85 0.45 -16.01 2.22
CA LEU A 85 0.98 -14.91 3.04
C LEU A 85 -0.07 -14.39 4.03
N ALA A 86 -1.31 -14.24 3.59
CA ALA A 86 -2.40 -13.77 4.45
C ALA A 86 -2.66 -14.68 5.66
N GLN A 87 -2.43 -15.98 5.53
CA GLN A 87 -2.54 -16.93 6.65
C GLN A 87 -1.40 -16.81 7.67
N THR A 88 -0.32 -16.13 7.33
CA THR A 88 0.83 -15.89 8.23
C THR A 88 0.78 -14.54 8.92
N LEU A 89 -0.20 -13.70 8.60
CA LEU A 89 -0.36 -12.39 9.24
C LEU A 89 -0.82 -12.57 10.69
N PRO A 90 -0.21 -11.86 11.66
CA PRO A 90 -0.68 -11.87 13.03
C PRO A 90 -2.09 -11.26 13.14
N ASP A 91 -2.93 -11.84 13.99
CA ASP A 91 -4.33 -11.42 14.16
C ASP A 91 -4.48 -10.00 14.72
N ASP A 92 -3.50 -9.54 15.50
CA ASP A 92 -3.49 -8.24 16.18
C ASP A 92 -2.66 -7.17 15.46
N ALA A 93 -1.99 -7.51 14.36
CA ALA A 93 -1.23 -6.56 13.55
C ALA A 93 -2.13 -5.61 12.76
N ILE A 94 -1.66 -4.39 12.59
CA ILE A 94 -2.31 -3.40 11.71
C ILE A 94 -1.78 -3.61 10.29
N ILE A 95 -2.64 -4.05 9.40
CA ILE A 95 -2.26 -4.33 8.02
C ILE A 95 -2.60 -3.12 7.14
N VAL A 96 -1.57 -2.54 6.51
CA VAL A 96 -1.72 -1.52 5.47
C VAL A 96 -1.50 -2.19 4.11
N ALA A 97 -2.59 -2.47 3.41
CA ALA A 97 -2.53 -3.09 2.09
C ALA A 97 -2.25 -2.03 1.01
N ILE A 98 -1.25 -2.29 0.15
CA ILE A 98 -0.79 -1.37 -0.89
C ILE A 98 -0.85 -2.10 -2.24
N ASP A 99 -1.56 -1.52 -3.22
CA ASP A 99 -1.73 -2.11 -4.55
C ASP A 99 -1.83 -1.03 -5.63
N ALA A 100 -1.77 -1.45 -6.88
CA ALA A 100 -2.07 -0.62 -8.04
C ALA A 100 -3.54 -0.77 -8.45
N CYS A 101 -4.12 0.28 -8.98
CA CYS A 101 -5.43 0.20 -9.60
C CYS A 101 -5.51 1.05 -10.88
N LEU A 102 -6.52 0.76 -11.68
CA LEU A 102 -6.98 1.63 -12.75
C LEU A 102 -8.11 2.51 -12.23
N GLY A 103 -8.22 3.73 -12.75
CA GLY A 103 -9.25 4.66 -12.33
C GLY A 103 -9.71 5.59 -13.43
N ARG A 104 -10.42 6.65 -13.08
CA ARG A 104 -10.80 7.70 -14.03
C ARG A 104 -9.57 8.53 -14.42
N ALA A 105 -9.60 9.15 -15.61
CA ALA A 105 -8.51 9.98 -16.13
C ALA A 105 -8.01 11.04 -15.13
N GLU A 106 -8.94 11.73 -14.47
CA GLU A 106 -8.65 12.76 -13.47
C GLU A 106 -8.06 12.23 -12.15
N SER A 107 -8.05 10.91 -11.97
CA SER A 107 -7.48 10.27 -10.78
C SER A 107 -6.11 9.66 -11.04
N VAL A 108 -5.67 9.59 -12.30
CA VAL A 108 -4.37 9.00 -12.66
C VAL A 108 -3.23 9.78 -12.02
N GLY A 109 -2.37 9.07 -11.28
CA GLY A 109 -1.27 9.64 -10.51
C GLY A 109 -1.63 10.08 -9.10
N LEU A 110 -2.89 9.88 -8.67
CA LEU A 110 -3.37 10.07 -7.31
C LEU A 110 -3.49 8.74 -6.56
N PHE A 111 -3.78 8.81 -5.27
CA PHE A 111 -3.95 7.67 -4.39
C PHE A 111 -5.38 7.60 -3.86
N LEU A 112 -5.89 6.39 -3.71
CA LEU A 112 -7.12 6.09 -3.01
C LEU A 112 -6.74 5.55 -1.64
N ALA A 113 -6.95 6.34 -0.60
CA ALA A 113 -6.63 6.02 0.78
C ALA A 113 -7.91 5.69 1.54
N SER A 114 -7.96 4.55 2.22
CA SER A 114 -9.15 4.12 2.93
C SER A 114 -8.83 3.50 4.29
N ARG A 115 -9.70 3.79 5.26
CA ARG A 115 -9.80 3.03 6.50
C ARG A 115 -10.70 1.83 6.20
N GLY A 116 -10.08 0.71 5.87
CA GLY A 116 -10.76 -0.53 5.50
C GLY A 116 -9.92 -1.38 4.55
N PRO A 117 -10.37 -2.61 4.31
CA PRO A 117 -9.64 -3.56 3.51
C PRO A 117 -9.64 -3.19 2.02
N LEU A 118 -8.64 -3.68 1.33
CA LEU A 118 -8.52 -3.66 -0.12
C LEU A 118 -8.99 -5.00 -0.69
N VAL A 119 -9.70 -4.97 -1.81
CA VAL A 119 -10.04 -6.16 -2.59
C VAL A 119 -9.12 -6.20 -3.80
N PRO A 120 -8.08 -7.06 -3.80
CA PRO A 120 -7.14 -7.13 -4.92
C PRO A 120 -7.84 -7.57 -6.21
N ALA A 121 -7.49 -6.94 -7.34
CA ALA A 121 -8.16 -7.10 -8.63
C ALA A 121 -8.30 -8.54 -9.13
N ARG A 122 -7.34 -9.42 -8.82
CA ARG A 122 -7.36 -10.84 -9.20
C ARG A 122 -8.10 -11.77 -8.23
N SER A 123 -8.55 -11.24 -7.10
CA SER A 123 -9.31 -12.02 -6.09
C SER A 123 -10.72 -12.36 -6.54
N VAL A 124 -11.25 -11.68 -7.56
CA VAL A 124 -12.64 -11.80 -7.99
C VAL A 124 -12.96 -13.16 -8.62
N ASN A 125 -11.97 -13.82 -9.24
CA ASN A 125 -12.17 -15.14 -9.86
C ASN A 125 -11.69 -16.33 -8.99
N GLY A 126 -11.14 -16.08 -7.79
CA GLY A 126 -10.48 -17.14 -7.02
C GLY A 126 -10.74 -17.16 -5.51
N GLY A 127 -11.62 -16.32 -4.99
CA GLY A 127 -12.06 -16.45 -3.60
C GLY A 127 -11.11 -15.88 -2.56
N PHE A 128 -10.20 -14.94 -2.89
CA PHE A 128 -9.48 -14.21 -1.88
C PHE A 128 -10.29 -12.98 -1.44
N GLY A 129 -10.62 -12.92 -0.14
CA GLY A 129 -11.41 -11.84 0.43
C GLY A 129 -10.67 -10.50 0.49
N ALA A 130 -11.37 -9.49 1.00
CA ALA A 130 -10.80 -8.21 1.33
C ALA A 130 -9.71 -8.35 2.40
N ILE A 131 -8.57 -7.63 2.23
CA ILE A 131 -7.42 -7.71 3.13
C ILE A 131 -6.96 -6.33 3.57
N GLY A 132 -6.57 -6.22 4.84
CA GLY A 132 -6.01 -5.01 5.44
C GLY A 132 -6.95 -4.30 6.40
N THR A 133 -6.36 -3.59 7.35
CA THR A 133 -7.03 -2.65 8.25
C THR A 133 -7.17 -1.29 7.56
N TYR A 134 -6.18 -0.96 6.74
CA TYR A 134 -6.09 0.22 5.89
C TYR A 134 -5.67 -0.18 4.49
N SER A 135 -6.02 0.64 3.51
CA SER A 135 -5.60 0.43 2.12
C SER A 135 -5.13 1.71 1.46
N ILE A 136 -4.12 1.56 0.59
CA ILE A 136 -3.58 2.59 -0.30
C ILE A 136 -3.53 1.99 -1.70
N ALA A 137 -4.38 2.47 -2.61
CA ALA A 137 -4.34 2.06 -3.99
C ALA A 137 -3.83 3.21 -4.87
N GLY A 138 -2.73 2.97 -5.60
CA GLY A 138 -2.21 3.94 -6.56
C GLY A 138 -2.93 3.85 -7.89
N VAL A 139 -3.55 4.94 -8.35
CA VAL A 139 -4.20 4.97 -9.67
C VAL A 139 -3.13 5.16 -10.75
N VAL A 140 -2.63 4.04 -11.26
CA VAL A 140 -1.46 4.03 -12.16
C VAL A 140 -1.82 4.33 -13.62
N ASN A 141 -3.07 4.09 -14.05
CA ASN A 141 -3.55 4.37 -15.41
C ASN A 141 -5.08 4.46 -15.44
N GLU A 142 -5.62 4.82 -16.59
CA GLU A 142 -7.07 4.90 -16.81
C GLU A 142 -7.72 3.52 -16.93
N ASN A 143 -8.99 3.44 -16.52
CA ASN A 143 -9.82 2.28 -16.80
C ASN A 143 -9.98 2.07 -18.31
N SER A 144 -9.93 0.81 -18.75
CA SER A 144 -10.10 0.45 -20.15
C SER A 144 -10.85 -0.89 -20.29
N LEU A 145 -11.29 -1.17 -21.50
CA LEU A 145 -11.90 -2.47 -21.87
C LEU A 145 -10.90 -3.63 -21.82
N LYS A 146 -9.59 -3.34 -21.71
CA LYS A 146 -8.52 -4.32 -21.64
C LYS A 146 -7.60 -4.03 -20.44
N PRO A 147 -8.10 -4.17 -19.20
CA PRO A 147 -7.37 -3.75 -17.98
C PRO A 147 -5.97 -4.35 -17.87
N TYR A 148 -5.83 -5.62 -18.21
CA TYR A 148 -4.56 -6.33 -18.19
C TYR A 148 -3.50 -5.67 -19.10
N TRP A 149 -3.87 -5.35 -20.33
CA TRP A 149 -2.97 -4.67 -21.28
C TRP A 149 -2.64 -3.24 -20.83
N THR A 150 -3.62 -2.56 -20.25
CA THR A 150 -3.43 -1.21 -19.71
C THR A 150 -2.42 -1.20 -18.57
N LEU A 151 -2.49 -2.15 -17.64
CA LEU A 151 -1.50 -2.31 -16.58
C LEU A 151 -0.11 -2.61 -17.14
N GLN A 152 -0.01 -3.55 -18.10
CA GLN A 152 1.27 -3.88 -18.72
C GLN A 152 1.92 -2.71 -19.46
N SER A 153 1.13 -1.87 -20.12
CA SER A 153 1.59 -0.71 -20.90
C SER A 153 1.65 0.59 -20.10
N THR A 154 1.47 0.53 -18.78
CA THR A 154 1.56 1.69 -17.89
C THR A 154 2.97 2.29 -17.89
N SER A 155 3.07 3.61 -17.80
CA SER A 155 4.36 4.30 -17.72
C SER A 155 5.17 3.88 -16.49
N LEU A 156 6.33 3.27 -16.68
CA LEU A 156 7.25 2.90 -15.60
C LEU A 156 7.66 4.12 -14.76
N TYR A 157 7.92 5.26 -15.41
CA TYR A 157 8.24 6.50 -14.71
C TYR A 157 7.15 6.91 -13.72
N ARG A 158 5.87 6.81 -14.13
CA ARG A 158 4.73 7.09 -13.25
C ARG A 158 4.70 6.14 -12.05
N VAL A 159 4.84 4.84 -12.31
CA VAL A 159 4.80 3.82 -11.26
C VAL A 159 5.95 4.03 -10.26
N MET A 160 7.16 4.25 -10.73
CA MET A 160 8.33 4.53 -9.87
C MET A 160 8.14 5.79 -9.04
N ARG A 161 7.63 6.88 -9.63
CA ARG A 161 7.35 8.13 -8.90
C ARG A 161 6.32 7.88 -7.80
N MET A 162 5.21 7.23 -8.12
CA MET A 162 4.16 6.92 -7.14
C MET A 162 4.65 5.98 -6.05
N ALA A 163 5.45 4.98 -6.39
CA ALA A 163 6.07 4.10 -5.41
C ALA A 163 7.00 4.86 -4.45
N GLY A 164 7.79 5.80 -4.98
CA GLY A 164 8.61 6.70 -4.17
C GLY A 164 7.78 7.54 -3.20
N GLU A 165 6.69 8.15 -3.67
CA GLU A 165 5.79 8.97 -2.85
C GLU A 165 5.15 8.16 -1.70
N ILE A 166 4.73 6.92 -1.95
CA ILE A 166 4.20 6.04 -0.89
C ILE A 166 5.30 5.68 0.11
N ALA A 167 6.46 5.27 -0.37
CA ALA A 167 7.58 4.87 0.48
C ALA A 167 8.11 6.03 1.32
N ASP A 168 8.18 7.26 0.76
CA ASP A 168 8.57 8.47 1.48
C ASP A 168 7.57 8.84 2.56
N ALA A 169 6.27 8.73 2.28
CA ALA A 169 5.20 8.98 3.24
C ALA A 169 5.33 8.05 4.45
N ILE A 170 5.53 6.75 4.21
CA ILE A 170 5.64 5.74 5.27
C ILE A 170 6.94 5.94 6.06
N ALA A 171 8.10 5.97 5.39
CA ALA A 171 9.38 6.06 6.06
C ALA A 171 9.52 7.35 6.89
N SER A 172 9.06 8.48 6.36
CA SER A 172 9.07 9.75 7.09
C SER A 172 8.15 9.74 8.32
N ALA A 173 7.01 9.07 8.26
CA ALA A 173 6.10 8.97 9.39
C ALA A 173 6.65 8.03 10.48
N VAL A 174 7.24 6.90 10.10
CA VAL A 174 7.93 5.97 11.01
C VAL A 174 9.09 6.68 11.73
N ALA A 175 9.94 7.41 11.01
CA ALA A 175 11.07 8.13 11.57
C ALA A 175 10.63 9.22 12.56
N ARG A 176 9.55 9.95 12.27
CA ARG A 176 8.99 10.95 13.18
C ARG A 176 8.47 10.32 14.47
N GLN A 177 7.76 9.20 14.38
CA GLN A 177 7.25 8.49 15.56
C GLN A 177 8.40 8.01 16.45
N ALA A 178 9.44 7.40 15.87
CA ALA A 178 10.62 6.97 16.60
C ALA A 178 11.28 8.14 17.35
N SER A 179 11.45 9.29 16.67
CA SER A 179 12.04 10.49 17.27
C SER A 179 11.21 11.04 18.44
N GLN A 180 9.88 11.02 18.35
CA GLN A 180 8.99 11.44 19.44
C GLN A 180 9.07 10.50 20.63
N TYR A 181 9.13 9.19 20.39
CA TYR A 181 9.27 8.20 21.46
C TYR A 181 10.58 8.38 22.25
N PHE A 182 11.71 8.60 21.58
CA PHE A 182 12.99 8.85 22.25
C PHE A 182 13.00 10.16 23.06
N LYS A 183 12.40 11.24 22.54
CA LYS A 183 12.29 12.52 23.27
C LYS A 183 11.46 12.37 24.54
N SER A 184 10.28 11.75 24.44
CA SER A 184 9.39 11.52 25.59
C SER A 184 10.04 10.66 26.69
N ASN A 185 10.84 9.65 26.31
CA ASN A 185 11.54 8.82 27.28
C ASN A 185 12.71 9.56 27.91
N ALA A 186 13.46 10.38 27.17
CA ALA A 186 14.55 11.19 27.72
C ALA A 186 14.02 12.21 28.75
N GLU A 187 12.90 12.87 28.49
CA GLU A 187 12.24 13.80 29.41
C GLU A 187 11.77 13.11 30.69
N ARG A 188 11.26 11.88 30.59
CA ARG A 188 10.86 11.09 31.79
C ARG A 188 12.05 10.69 32.64
N MET A 189 13.16 10.32 32.02
CA MET A 189 14.38 9.94 32.78
C MET A 189 15.05 11.15 33.47
N GLY A 190 15.07 12.33 32.82
CA GLY A 190 15.61 13.56 33.45
C GLY A 190 14.73 14.18 34.52
N ALA A 191 13.48 13.75 34.69
CA ALA A 191 12.58 14.20 35.75
C ALA A 191 12.78 13.45 37.09
N TYR A 192 13.70 12.49 37.17
CA TYR A 192 14.01 11.70 38.35
C TYR A 192 15.37 12.08 38.97
N GLU A 193 16.07 13.09 38.43
CA GLU A 193 17.24 13.74 39.05
C GLU A 193 16.85 15.06 39.75
#